data_a5f23069b4017375e3f8869e9a0bee15
#
_entry.id   a5f23069b4017375e3f8869e9a0bee15
#
_cell.length_a   1.000
_cell.length_b   1.000
_cell.length_c   1.000
_cell.angle_alpha   90.00
_cell.angle_beta   90.00
_cell.angle_gamma   90.00
#
_symmetry.space_group_name_H-M   'P 1'
#
loop_
_entity.id
_entity.type
_entity.pdbx_description
1 polymer ?
#
loop_
_entity_poly.entity_id
_entity_poly.type
_entity_poly.pdbx_seq_one_letter_code
_entity_poly.pdbx_strand_id
1 'polypeptide(L)'
;MNLKKPKFWDYKEPNIYAYLLLPLTYLVKILNYLNYKFSKRNLKRTGIKTICIGNIYVGGTGKTSLSIKINEILNKQEIKSCFIKKFYKTQRDEQKLLNSRGKLFLSAKRRDAIYEAEKQNYKVAICDDGLQDKSIDYDLKFVCFNSINWIGNGMTLPSGPLRENINNLKNYEHVFINGNLENLEEIKKQIFKINPQINIYFGIYEPINITEFKKDDKY
;
A
#
# COMPACT_ATOMS: atom_id res chain seq x y z
N MET A 1 0.48 20.51 10.23
CA MET A 1 0.98 19.78 11.41
C MET A 1 1.47 18.41 10.97
N ASN A 2 2.77 18.13 11.03
CA ASN A 2 3.28 16.78 10.81
C ASN A 2 3.09 15.98 12.10
N LEU A 3 1.98 15.26 12.22
CA LEU A 3 1.76 14.35 13.33
C LEU A 3 2.77 13.20 13.20
N LYS A 4 3.71 13.13 14.13
CA LYS A 4 4.63 11.99 14.23
C LYS A 4 3.83 10.76 14.67
N LYS A 5 4.15 9.62 14.08
CA LYS A 5 3.58 8.32 14.46
C LYS A 5 3.83 8.06 15.96
N PRO A 6 2.82 7.70 16.75
CA PRO A 6 3.00 7.36 18.16
C PRO A 6 3.86 6.11 18.33
N LYS A 7 4.81 6.14 19.26
CA LYS A 7 5.72 5.01 19.53
C LYS A 7 4.99 3.73 19.93
N PHE A 8 3.89 3.81 20.66
CA PHE A 8 3.13 2.65 21.14
C PHE A 8 2.45 1.85 20.01
N TRP A 9 2.35 2.41 18.80
CA TRP A 9 1.86 1.67 17.65
C TRP A 9 2.81 0.56 17.19
N ASP A 10 4.11 0.71 17.46
CA ASP A 10 5.14 -0.26 17.07
C ASP A 10 5.40 -1.33 18.14
N TYR A 11 4.70 -1.28 19.27
CA TYR A 11 4.78 -2.33 20.28
C TYR A 11 4.12 -3.61 19.74
N LYS A 12 4.61 -4.78 20.18
CA LYS A 12 4.02 -6.08 19.81
C LYS A 12 2.63 -6.27 20.41
N GLU A 13 2.36 -5.61 21.56
CA GLU A 13 1.10 -5.68 22.27
C GLU A 13 0.53 -4.30 22.57
N PRO A 14 -0.81 -4.16 22.61
CA PRO A 14 -1.45 -2.90 22.95
C PRO A 14 -1.14 -2.50 24.40
N ASN A 15 -0.85 -1.23 24.61
CA ASN A 15 -0.66 -0.63 25.93
C ASN A 15 -1.90 0.19 26.37
N ILE A 16 -1.84 0.78 27.56
CA ILE A 16 -2.95 1.57 28.12
C ILE A 16 -3.43 2.70 27.18
N TYR A 17 -2.52 3.37 26.48
CA TYR A 17 -2.86 4.44 25.53
C TYR A 17 -3.66 3.92 24.32
N ALA A 18 -3.31 2.72 23.85
CA ALA A 18 -4.05 2.07 22.77
C ALA A 18 -5.50 1.73 23.21
N TYR A 19 -5.67 1.26 24.45
CA TYR A 19 -7.01 0.97 25.00
C TYR A 19 -7.83 2.25 25.23
N LEU A 20 -7.24 3.33 25.73
CA LEU A 20 -7.92 4.63 25.89
C LEU A 20 -8.45 5.20 24.57
N LEU A 21 -7.80 4.88 23.45
CA LEU A 21 -8.22 5.31 22.13
C LEU A 21 -9.27 4.41 21.46
N LEU A 22 -9.63 3.28 22.07
CA LEU A 22 -10.63 2.35 21.50
C LEU A 22 -11.97 2.99 21.15
N PRO A 23 -12.60 3.85 22.00
CA PRO A 23 -13.86 4.49 21.64
C PRO A 23 -13.77 5.28 20.34
N LEU A 24 -12.66 6.01 20.15
CA LEU A 24 -12.39 6.76 18.92
C LEU A 24 -12.16 5.84 17.72
N THR A 25 -11.52 4.68 17.93
CA THR A 25 -11.34 3.65 16.88
C THR A 25 -12.69 3.13 16.39
N TYR A 26 -13.66 2.90 17.28
CA TYR A 26 -15.00 2.48 16.87
C TYR A 26 -15.72 3.57 16.06
N LEU A 27 -15.59 4.82 16.45
CA LEU A 27 -16.14 5.95 15.67
C LEU A 27 -15.54 6.00 14.26
N VAL A 28 -14.22 5.89 14.14
CA VAL A 28 -13.53 5.84 12.83
C VAL A 28 -14.00 4.65 11.98
N LYS A 29 -14.20 3.47 12.59
CA LYS A 29 -14.73 2.29 11.88
C LYS A 29 -16.14 2.53 11.34
N ILE A 30 -17.02 3.16 12.12
CA ILE A 30 -18.38 3.49 11.69
C ILE A 30 -18.34 4.47 10.51
N LEU A 31 -17.55 5.53 10.60
CA LEU A 31 -17.39 6.51 9.51
C LEU A 31 -16.86 5.85 8.23
N ASN A 32 -15.85 4.99 8.35
CA ASN A 32 -15.29 4.25 7.21
C ASN A 32 -16.32 3.29 6.60
N TYR A 33 -17.13 2.62 7.41
CA TYR A 33 -18.22 1.75 6.94
C TYR A 33 -19.28 2.54 6.17
N LEU A 34 -19.71 3.69 6.68
CA LEU A 34 -20.65 4.57 5.99
C LEU A 34 -20.10 5.05 4.66
N ASN A 35 -18.86 5.54 4.65
CA ASN A 35 -18.18 5.95 3.42
C ASN A 35 -18.08 4.80 2.40
N TYR A 36 -17.77 3.58 2.85
CA TYR A 36 -17.76 2.39 2.01
C TYR A 36 -19.11 2.12 1.37
N LYS A 37 -20.19 2.17 2.15
CA LYS A 37 -21.55 1.92 1.67
C LYS A 37 -21.97 2.93 0.58
N PHE A 38 -21.59 4.20 0.74
CA PHE A 38 -21.83 5.24 -0.27
C PHE A 38 -20.96 5.09 -1.50
N SER A 39 -19.68 4.73 -1.35
CA SER A 39 -18.73 4.58 -2.46
C SER A 39 -19.06 3.40 -3.36
N LYS A 40 -19.55 2.28 -2.81
CA LYS A 40 -19.88 1.06 -3.56
C LYS A 40 -21.02 1.26 -4.58
N ARG A 41 -21.89 2.25 -4.40
CA ARG A 41 -22.95 2.58 -5.33
C ARG A 41 -22.48 3.10 -6.69
N ASN A 42 -21.23 3.52 -6.79
CA ASN A 42 -20.63 4.13 -7.99
C ASN A 42 -19.46 3.31 -8.57
N LEU A 43 -19.42 2.01 -8.29
CA LEU A 43 -18.40 1.11 -8.84
C LEU A 43 -18.52 1.08 -10.35
N LYS A 44 -17.46 1.50 -11.05
CA LYS A 44 -17.36 1.39 -12.53
C LYS A 44 -16.10 0.60 -12.85
N ARG A 45 -16.24 -0.36 -13.75
CA ARG A 45 -15.09 -1.01 -14.38
C ARG A 45 -14.38 -0.02 -15.28
N THR A 46 -13.08 -0.10 -15.31
CA THR A 46 -12.21 0.64 -16.22
C THR A 46 -12.03 -0.16 -17.51
N GLY A 47 -11.81 0.49 -18.62
CA GLY A 47 -11.54 -0.18 -19.91
C GLY A 47 -10.13 -0.76 -20.01
N ILE A 48 -9.22 -0.40 -19.07
CA ILE A 48 -7.85 -0.93 -18.98
C ILE A 48 -7.68 -1.76 -17.71
N LYS A 49 -6.71 -2.68 -17.72
CA LYS A 49 -6.40 -3.50 -16.53
C LYS A 49 -5.80 -2.65 -15.41
N THR A 50 -6.17 -2.95 -14.19
CA THR A 50 -5.78 -2.17 -13.00
C THR A 50 -5.10 -3.03 -11.97
N ILE A 51 -3.91 -2.62 -11.53
CA ILE A 51 -3.16 -3.24 -10.42
C ILE A 51 -3.12 -2.24 -9.27
N CYS A 52 -3.74 -2.58 -8.15
CA CYS A 52 -3.71 -1.77 -6.95
C CYS A 52 -2.60 -2.24 -6.02
N ILE A 53 -1.72 -1.33 -5.65
CA ILE A 53 -0.66 -1.59 -4.67
C ILE A 53 -0.91 -0.66 -3.49
N GLY A 54 -1.10 -1.24 -2.32
CA GLY A 54 -1.37 -0.46 -1.13
C GLY A 54 -0.99 -1.17 0.14
N ASN A 55 -1.32 -0.58 1.28
CA ASN A 55 -1.04 -1.15 2.58
C ASN A 55 -2.19 -0.95 3.56
N ILE A 56 -2.25 -1.80 4.54
CA ILE A 56 -3.16 -1.67 5.68
C ILE A 56 -2.43 -1.15 6.94
N TYR A 57 -1.11 -1.08 6.92
CA TYR A 57 -0.27 -0.51 7.97
C TYR A 57 0.16 0.92 7.60
N VAL A 58 0.08 1.88 8.53
CA VAL A 58 0.52 3.26 8.31
C VAL A 58 2.04 3.36 8.41
N GLY A 59 2.71 3.60 7.26
CA GLY A 59 4.16 3.74 7.20
C GLY A 59 4.76 3.24 5.89
N GLY A 60 6.07 3.21 5.84
CA GLY A 60 6.84 2.74 4.69
C GLY A 60 6.78 1.21 4.58
N THR A 61 5.99 0.70 3.66
CA THR A 61 5.83 -0.75 3.40
C THR A 61 6.34 -1.18 2.02
N GLY A 62 7.07 -0.31 1.32
CA GLY A 62 7.65 -0.62 0.01
C GLY A 62 6.68 -0.55 -1.17
N LYS A 63 5.50 0.07 -1.03
CA LYS A 63 4.50 0.20 -2.12
C LYS A 63 5.08 0.78 -3.40
N THR A 64 5.73 1.92 -3.31
CA THR A 64 6.27 2.65 -4.46
C THR A 64 7.34 1.84 -5.18
N SER A 65 8.21 1.14 -4.43
CA SER A 65 9.23 0.26 -5.01
C SER A 65 8.61 -0.94 -5.72
N LEU A 66 7.55 -1.54 -5.15
CA LEU A 66 6.81 -2.62 -5.81
C LEU A 66 6.11 -2.10 -7.07
N SER A 67 5.51 -0.90 -7.03
CA SER A 67 4.88 -0.27 -8.20
C SER A 67 5.88 -0.11 -9.35
N ILE A 68 7.08 0.39 -9.05
CA ILE A 68 8.17 0.55 -10.02
C ILE A 68 8.58 -0.82 -10.58
N LYS A 69 8.77 -1.82 -9.72
CA LYS A 69 9.19 -3.16 -10.14
C LYS A 69 8.17 -3.83 -11.06
N ILE A 70 6.88 -3.70 -10.76
CA ILE A 70 5.81 -4.22 -11.63
C ILE A 70 5.82 -3.48 -12.98
N ASN A 71 5.99 -2.16 -12.99
CA ASN A 71 6.11 -1.40 -14.23
C ASN A 71 7.30 -1.87 -15.08
N GLU A 72 8.47 -2.12 -14.47
CA GLU A 72 9.63 -2.66 -15.16
C GLU A 72 9.36 -4.04 -15.78
N ILE A 73 8.66 -4.92 -15.05
CA ILE A 73 8.29 -6.27 -15.54
C ILE A 73 7.35 -6.15 -16.74
N LEU A 74 6.32 -5.30 -16.65
CA LEU A 74 5.35 -5.11 -17.73
C LEU A 74 6.02 -4.51 -18.99
N ASN A 75 6.90 -3.52 -18.81
CA ASN A 75 7.64 -2.92 -19.92
C ASN A 75 8.59 -3.92 -20.60
N LYS A 76 9.22 -4.84 -19.86
CA LYS A 76 10.03 -5.93 -20.43
C LYS A 76 9.20 -6.90 -21.28
N GLN A 77 7.90 -6.98 -21.01
CA GLN A 77 6.93 -7.78 -21.79
C GLN A 77 6.22 -6.95 -22.86
N GLU A 78 6.72 -5.73 -23.15
CA GLU A 78 6.15 -4.79 -24.14
C GLU A 78 4.70 -4.35 -23.82
N ILE A 79 4.28 -4.52 -22.55
CA ILE A 79 2.97 -4.09 -22.08
C ILE A 79 3.04 -2.62 -21.65
N LYS A 80 2.38 -1.73 -22.40
CA LYS A 80 2.33 -0.30 -22.11
C LYS A 80 1.59 -0.04 -20.81
N SER A 81 2.33 0.25 -19.72
CA SER A 81 1.82 0.50 -18.39
C SER A 81 2.13 1.91 -17.90
N CYS A 82 1.37 2.40 -16.92
CA CYS A 82 1.54 3.71 -16.30
C CYS A 82 1.22 3.67 -14.82
N PHE A 83 1.70 4.68 -14.10
CA PHE A 83 1.39 4.89 -12.69
C PHE A 83 0.16 5.81 -12.55
N ILE A 84 -0.70 5.46 -11.59
CA ILE A 84 -1.84 6.28 -11.18
C ILE A 84 -1.68 6.61 -9.71
N LYS A 85 -1.69 7.89 -9.37
CA LYS A 85 -1.63 8.33 -7.97
C LYS A 85 -2.60 9.48 -7.71
N LYS A 86 -3.20 9.49 -6.52
CA LYS A 86 -3.97 10.65 -6.08
C LYS A 86 -3.02 11.81 -5.79
N PHE A 87 -3.38 12.99 -6.23
CA PHE A 87 -2.56 14.18 -6.01
C PHE A 87 -2.60 14.59 -4.53
N TYR A 88 -1.42 14.63 -3.89
CA TYR A 88 -1.21 15.18 -2.55
C TYR A 88 -0.02 16.14 -2.57
N LYS A 89 -0.21 17.36 -2.07
CA LYS A 89 0.85 18.37 -1.98
C LYS A 89 2.05 17.91 -1.13
N THR A 90 1.81 17.03 -0.17
CA THR A 90 2.81 16.54 0.81
C THR A 90 3.62 15.33 0.32
N GLN A 91 3.26 14.72 -0.83
CA GLN A 91 3.91 13.51 -1.36
C GLN A 91 4.65 13.79 -2.68
N ARG A 92 5.27 14.96 -2.80
CA ARG A 92 5.97 15.38 -4.03
C ARG A 92 7.15 14.48 -4.37
N ASP A 93 7.87 13.97 -3.37
CA ASP A 93 9.05 13.15 -3.60
C ASP A 93 8.68 11.78 -4.19
N GLU A 94 7.61 11.14 -3.68
CA GLU A 94 7.08 9.91 -4.26
C GLU A 94 6.55 10.13 -5.68
N GLN A 95 5.89 11.28 -5.94
CA GLN A 95 5.40 11.63 -7.27
C GLN A 95 6.55 11.83 -8.26
N LYS A 96 7.62 12.52 -7.86
CA LYS A 96 8.84 12.70 -8.66
C LYS A 96 9.50 11.35 -8.97
N LEU A 97 9.63 10.48 -7.95
CA LEU A 97 10.22 9.16 -8.11
C LEU A 97 9.42 8.31 -9.11
N LEU A 98 8.10 8.24 -9.00
CA LEU A 98 7.27 7.51 -9.96
C LEU A 98 7.39 8.10 -11.37
N ASN A 99 7.37 9.42 -11.50
CA ASN A 99 7.47 10.09 -12.80
C ASN A 99 8.84 9.91 -13.48
N SER A 100 9.91 9.72 -12.70
CA SER A 100 11.25 9.39 -13.25
C SER A 100 11.37 7.94 -13.74
N ARG A 101 10.46 7.05 -13.32
CA ARG A 101 10.48 5.62 -13.65
C ARG A 101 9.41 5.20 -14.65
N GLY A 102 8.54 6.12 -15.06
CA GLY A 102 7.51 5.86 -16.05
C GLY A 102 6.45 6.97 -16.10
N LYS A 103 5.50 6.86 -16.99
CA LYS A 103 4.43 7.83 -17.09
C LYS A 103 3.54 7.81 -15.85
N LEU A 104 3.39 8.96 -15.22
CA LEU A 104 2.54 9.16 -14.06
C LEU A 104 1.33 10.03 -14.42
N PHE A 105 0.13 9.56 -14.08
CA PHE A 105 -1.10 10.34 -14.13
C PHE A 105 -1.54 10.70 -12.71
N LEU A 106 -1.72 11.99 -12.46
CA LEU A 106 -2.14 12.55 -11.19
C LEU A 106 -3.53 13.16 -11.31
N SER A 107 -4.43 12.83 -10.38
CA SER A 107 -5.75 13.45 -10.30
C SER A 107 -6.25 13.47 -8.85
N ALA A 108 -7.24 14.32 -8.57
CA ALA A 108 -7.96 14.30 -7.30
C ALA A 108 -8.75 12.99 -7.11
N LYS A 109 -9.21 12.38 -8.21
CA LYS A 109 -9.89 11.07 -8.23
C LYS A 109 -9.10 10.11 -9.12
N ARG A 110 -8.65 8.97 -8.59
CA ARG A 110 -7.90 7.97 -9.37
C ARG A 110 -8.60 7.53 -10.65
N ARG A 111 -9.92 7.43 -10.62
CA ARG A 111 -10.72 7.05 -11.77
C ARG A 111 -10.50 8.00 -12.97
N ASP A 112 -10.42 9.30 -12.73
CA ASP A 112 -10.21 10.28 -13.80
C ASP A 112 -8.80 10.12 -14.42
N ALA A 113 -7.79 9.83 -13.58
CA ALA A 113 -6.44 9.52 -14.03
C ALA A 113 -6.37 8.20 -14.84
N ILE A 114 -7.12 7.17 -14.44
CA ILE A 114 -7.21 5.91 -15.20
C ILE A 114 -7.87 6.15 -16.56
N TYR A 115 -8.95 6.91 -16.60
CA TYR A 115 -9.64 7.26 -17.84
C TYR A 115 -8.74 8.04 -18.81
N GLU A 116 -7.92 8.95 -18.28
CA GLU A 116 -6.95 9.68 -19.09
C GLU A 116 -5.84 8.75 -19.61
N ALA A 117 -5.39 7.79 -18.82
CA ALA A 117 -4.44 6.77 -19.26
C ALA A 117 -5.03 5.86 -20.36
N GLU A 118 -6.30 5.50 -20.24
CA GLU A 118 -7.02 4.71 -21.23
C GLU A 118 -7.08 5.44 -22.58
N LYS A 119 -7.42 6.74 -22.59
CA LYS A 119 -7.42 7.58 -23.80
C LYS A 119 -6.06 7.64 -24.49
N GLN A 120 -4.97 7.55 -23.73
CA GLN A 120 -3.60 7.53 -24.25
C GLN A 120 -3.10 6.11 -24.61
N ASN A 121 -4.02 5.14 -24.74
CA ASN A 121 -3.76 3.76 -25.13
C ASN A 121 -2.84 2.98 -24.20
N TYR A 122 -2.80 3.30 -22.89
CA TYR A 122 -2.18 2.44 -21.89
C TYR A 122 -3.03 1.18 -21.69
N LYS A 123 -2.37 0.05 -21.40
CA LYS A 123 -3.03 -1.26 -21.23
C LYS A 123 -3.19 -1.61 -19.75
N VAL A 124 -2.26 -1.15 -18.92
CA VAL A 124 -2.25 -1.42 -17.49
C VAL A 124 -2.02 -0.13 -16.68
N ALA A 125 -2.89 0.11 -15.72
CA ALA A 125 -2.79 1.19 -14.75
C ALA A 125 -2.34 0.64 -13.38
N ILE A 126 -1.16 1.04 -12.90
CA ILE A 126 -0.60 0.67 -11.61
C ILE A 126 -0.99 1.76 -10.60
N CYS A 127 -1.94 1.46 -9.73
CA CYS A 127 -2.50 2.41 -8.76
C CYS A 127 -1.73 2.35 -7.43
N ASP A 128 -0.91 3.35 -7.18
CA ASP A 128 -0.16 3.47 -5.92
C ASP A 128 -1.03 4.01 -4.78
N ASP A 129 -1.00 3.32 -3.62
CA ASP A 129 -1.78 3.60 -2.39
C ASP A 129 -3.31 3.65 -2.62
N GLY A 130 -3.85 2.67 -3.34
CA GLY A 130 -5.24 2.65 -3.80
C GLY A 130 -6.21 1.77 -2.99
N LEU A 131 -5.77 0.94 -2.04
CA LEU A 131 -6.62 -0.09 -1.38
C LEU A 131 -7.84 0.48 -0.65
N GLN A 132 -7.75 1.68 -0.10
CA GLN A 132 -8.84 2.36 0.59
C GLN A 132 -9.83 3.04 -0.38
N ASP A 133 -9.50 3.12 -1.68
CA ASP A 133 -10.40 3.67 -2.70
C ASP A 133 -11.35 2.59 -3.22
N LYS A 134 -12.52 2.52 -2.63
CA LYS A 134 -13.56 1.52 -2.97
C LYS A 134 -14.44 1.92 -4.16
N SER A 135 -14.13 3.03 -4.85
CA SER A 135 -14.84 3.46 -6.06
C SER A 135 -14.36 2.76 -7.33
N ILE A 136 -13.27 2.00 -7.24
CA ILE A 136 -12.66 1.27 -8.35
C ILE A 136 -12.66 -0.23 -8.01
N ASP A 137 -13.09 -1.04 -8.97
CA ASP A 137 -12.95 -2.50 -8.91
C ASP A 137 -11.63 -2.89 -9.58
N TYR A 138 -10.58 -3.07 -8.78
CA TYR A 138 -9.25 -3.40 -9.27
C TYR A 138 -9.16 -4.86 -9.70
N ASP A 139 -8.51 -5.13 -10.87
CA ASP A 139 -8.29 -6.50 -11.35
C ASP A 139 -7.30 -7.28 -10.47
N LEU A 140 -6.24 -6.63 -9.97
CA LEU A 140 -5.28 -7.22 -9.02
C LEU A 140 -5.05 -6.29 -7.84
N LYS A 141 -4.91 -6.86 -6.64
CA LYS A 141 -4.69 -6.10 -5.39
C LYS A 141 -3.54 -6.70 -4.61
N PHE A 142 -2.49 -5.90 -4.39
CA PHE A 142 -1.35 -6.26 -3.54
C PHE A 142 -1.41 -5.49 -2.22
N VAL A 143 -1.39 -6.21 -1.10
CA VAL A 143 -1.25 -5.63 0.23
C VAL A 143 0.21 -5.70 0.65
N CYS A 144 0.86 -4.53 0.81
CA CYS A 144 2.26 -4.46 1.18
C CYS A 144 2.45 -4.33 2.69
N PHE A 145 3.41 -5.09 3.22
CA PHE A 145 3.87 -5.01 4.60
C PHE A 145 5.38 -4.84 4.65
N ASN A 146 5.86 -4.34 5.78
CA ASN A 146 7.28 -4.39 6.15
C ASN A 146 7.44 -5.44 7.25
N SER A 147 8.38 -6.38 7.08
CA SER A 147 8.60 -7.48 8.03
C SER A 147 9.06 -7.02 9.42
N ILE A 148 9.75 -5.87 9.50
CA ILE A 148 10.28 -5.33 10.75
C ILE A 148 9.16 -4.84 11.67
N ASN A 149 8.23 -4.04 11.12
CA ASN A 149 7.13 -3.47 11.90
C ASN A 149 5.87 -4.34 11.86
N TRP A 150 5.77 -5.22 10.87
CA TRP A 150 4.63 -6.10 10.60
C TRP A 150 3.28 -5.37 10.79
N ILE A 151 2.52 -5.74 11.83
CA ILE A 151 1.23 -5.12 12.18
C ILE A 151 1.31 -4.19 13.41
N GLY A 152 2.52 -4.00 13.97
CA GLY A 152 2.70 -3.29 15.25
C GLY A 152 1.88 -3.93 16.36
N ASN A 153 1.12 -3.12 17.11
CA ASN A 153 0.24 -3.60 18.18
C ASN A 153 -1.06 -4.27 17.70
N GLY A 154 -1.22 -4.48 16.39
CA GLY A 154 -2.37 -5.17 15.78
C GLY A 154 -3.69 -4.39 15.79
N MET A 155 -3.74 -3.21 16.40
CA MET A 155 -4.96 -2.41 16.48
C MET A 155 -5.13 -1.49 15.27
N THR A 156 -6.39 -1.12 14.99
CA THR A 156 -6.71 -0.16 13.94
C THR A 156 -6.64 1.28 14.45
N LEU A 157 -6.47 2.23 13.53
CA LEU A 157 -6.42 3.67 13.80
C LEU A 157 -7.63 4.15 14.64
N PRO A 158 -7.40 5.03 15.62
CA PRO A 158 -6.14 5.57 16.11
C PRO A 158 -5.49 4.77 17.25
N SER A 159 -6.06 3.65 17.70
CA SER A 159 -5.50 2.80 18.77
C SER A 159 -4.21 2.08 18.33
N GLY A 160 -4.01 1.90 17.04
CA GLY A 160 -2.82 1.29 16.46
C GLY A 160 -2.59 1.71 15.01
N PRO A 161 -1.59 1.10 14.36
CA PRO A 161 -1.12 1.55 13.05
C PRO A 161 -1.95 1.04 11.88
N LEU A 162 -2.95 0.19 12.09
CA LEU A 162 -3.68 -0.42 10.99
C LEU A 162 -4.79 0.48 10.47
N ARG A 163 -4.83 0.71 9.15
CA ARG A 163 -5.92 1.43 8.45
C ARG A 163 -7.21 0.60 8.41
N GLU A 164 -7.07 -0.71 8.44
CA GLU A 164 -8.15 -1.70 8.47
C GLU A 164 -7.72 -2.95 9.23
N ASN A 165 -8.67 -3.76 9.68
CA ASN A 165 -8.38 -4.96 10.45
C ASN A 165 -7.56 -5.96 9.63
N ILE A 166 -6.57 -6.63 10.25
CA ILE A 166 -5.73 -7.64 9.59
C ILE A 166 -6.57 -8.79 9.02
N ASN A 167 -7.70 -9.13 9.64
CA ASN A 167 -8.61 -10.16 9.14
C ASN A 167 -9.21 -9.83 7.76
N ASN A 168 -9.10 -8.59 7.29
CA ASN A 168 -9.48 -8.22 5.93
C ASN A 168 -8.59 -8.86 4.87
N LEU A 169 -7.44 -9.46 5.23
CA LEU A 169 -6.62 -10.26 4.33
C LEU A 169 -7.39 -11.40 3.67
N LYS A 170 -8.49 -11.87 4.26
CA LYS A 170 -9.41 -12.83 3.62
C LYS A 170 -10.02 -12.33 2.30
N ASN A 171 -10.01 -11.01 2.05
CA ASN A 171 -10.57 -10.39 0.85
C ASN A 171 -9.50 -10.00 -0.18
N TYR A 172 -8.24 -10.41 0.04
CA TYR A 172 -7.12 -10.11 -0.83
C TYR A 172 -6.47 -11.40 -1.32
N GLU A 173 -5.89 -11.35 -2.52
CA GLU A 173 -5.29 -12.50 -3.19
C GLU A 173 -3.76 -12.48 -3.10
N HIS A 174 -3.16 -11.29 -2.91
CA HIS A 174 -1.72 -11.10 -2.96
C HIS A 174 -1.22 -10.25 -1.79
N VAL A 175 -0.19 -10.75 -1.11
CA VAL A 175 0.59 -10.02 -0.09
C VAL A 175 2.03 -9.89 -0.56
N PHE A 176 2.58 -8.71 -0.43
CA PHE A 176 4.00 -8.44 -0.62
C PHE A 176 4.64 -8.03 0.69
N ILE A 177 5.67 -8.75 1.12
CA ILE A 177 6.42 -8.48 2.35
C ILE A 177 7.80 -7.97 1.98
N ASN A 178 8.11 -6.78 2.45
CA ASN A 178 9.39 -6.11 2.26
C ASN A 178 10.16 -6.06 3.57
N GLY A 179 11.49 -6.22 3.53
CA GLY A 179 12.36 -6.10 4.70
C GLY A 179 13.29 -7.31 4.89
N ASN A 180 13.73 -7.53 6.13
CA ASN A 180 14.56 -8.69 6.44
C ASN A 180 13.72 -9.99 6.54
N LEU A 181 14.39 -11.14 6.47
CA LEU A 181 13.73 -12.44 6.44
C LEU A 181 13.59 -13.11 7.83
N GLU A 182 14.09 -12.49 8.90
CA GLU A 182 14.19 -13.12 10.22
C GLU A 182 12.85 -13.59 10.80
N ASN A 183 11.78 -12.81 10.64
CA ASN A 183 10.45 -13.12 11.17
C ASN A 183 9.48 -13.67 10.11
N LEU A 184 10.00 -14.04 8.96
CA LEU A 184 9.18 -14.33 7.78
C LEU A 184 8.25 -15.51 7.97
N GLU A 185 8.73 -16.61 8.53
CA GLU A 185 7.95 -17.82 8.73
C GLU A 185 6.80 -17.62 9.75
N GLU A 186 7.03 -16.79 10.77
CA GLU A 186 5.97 -16.43 11.71
C GLU A 186 4.89 -15.59 11.03
N ILE A 187 5.31 -14.59 10.26
CA ILE A 187 4.39 -13.73 9.48
C ILE A 187 3.57 -14.56 8.50
N LYS A 188 4.20 -15.48 7.77
CA LYS A 188 3.49 -16.42 6.86
C LYS A 188 2.43 -17.22 7.60
N LYS A 189 2.79 -17.83 8.74
CA LYS A 189 1.84 -18.61 9.55
C LYS A 189 0.63 -17.76 9.98
N GLN A 190 0.85 -16.50 10.37
CA GLN A 190 -0.22 -15.59 10.75
C GLN A 190 -1.12 -15.24 9.55
N ILE A 191 -0.54 -14.99 8.39
CA ILE A 191 -1.28 -14.70 7.14
C ILE A 191 -2.10 -15.92 6.72
N PHE A 192 -1.51 -17.11 6.67
CA PHE A 192 -2.20 -18.34 6.25
C PHE A 192 -3.31 -18.76 7.21
N LYS A 193 -3.22 -18.42 8.50
CA LYS A 193 -4.34 -18.58 9.44
C LYS A 193 -5.58 -17.76 9.03
N ILE A 194 -5.37 -16.59 8.41
CA ILE A 194 -6.46 -15.69 7.99
C ILE A 194 -6.96 -16.08 6.61
N ASN A 195 -6.03 -16.36 5.68
CA ASN A 195 -6.34 -16.72 4.31
C ASN A 195 -5.34 -17.76 3.78
N PRO A 196 -5.71 -19.05 3.79
CA PRO A 196 -4.82 -20.13 3.32
C PRO A 196 -4.50 -20.09 1.82
N GLN A 197 -5.31 -19.38 1.02
CA GLN A 197 -5.17 -19.32 -0.44
C GLN A 197 -4.40 -18.08 -0.92
N ILE A 198 -3.93 -17.22 -0.01
CA ILE A 198 -3.26 -15.98 -0.39
C ILE A 198 -1.85 -16.25 -0.93
N ASN A 199 -1.50 -15.57 -2.01
CA ASN A 199 -0.15 -15.63 -2.55
C ASN A 199 0.76 -14.65 -1.81
N ILE A 200 1.91 -15.12 -1.32
CA ILE A 200 2.87 -14.30 -0.57
C ILE A 200 4.15 -14.14 -1.40
N TYR A 201 4.56 -12.90 -1.60
CA TYR A 201 5.76 -12.50 -2.31
C TYR A 201 6.70 -11.74 -1.36
N PHE A 202 8.00 -11.82 -1.63
CA PHE A 202 9.03 -11.19 -0.81
C PHE A 202 9.91 -10.28 -1.65
N GLY A 203 10.37 -9.20 -1.02
CA GLY A 203 11.35 -8.30 -1.58
C GLY A 203 12.36 -7.87 -0.53
N ILE A 204 13.63 -7.83 -0.92
CA ILE A 204 14.74 -7.31 -0.13
C ILE A 204 15.28 -6.10 -0.87
N TYR A 205 15.65 -5.05 -0.14
CA TYR A 205 16.41 -3.95 -0.70
C TYR A 205 17.90 -4.28 -0.64
N GLU A 206 18.52 -4.36 -1.80
CA GLU A 206 19.97 -4.47 -1.91
C GLU A 206 20.52 -3.16 -2.44
N PRO A 207 21.47 -2.52 -1.72
CA PRO A 207 22.14 -1.34 -2.24
C PRO A 207 22.98 -1.73 -3.46
N ILE A 208 22.76 -1.06 -4.59
CA ILE A 208 23.44 -1.38 -5.85
C ILE A 208 24.88 -0.78 -5.88
N ASN A 209 25.12 0.33 -5.18
CA ASN A 209 26.34 1.13 -5.28
C ASN A 209 27.09 1.24 -3.94
N ILE A 210 27.21 0.14 -3.18
CA ILE A 210 27.92 0.15 -1.88
C ILE A 210 29.36 0.66 -2.01
N THR A 211 30.03 0.38 -3.13
CA THR A 211 31.41 0.79 -3.38
C THR A 211 31.59 2.31 -3.59
N GLU A 212 30.52 3.03 -3.90
CA GLU A 212 30.54 4.49 -4.08
C GLU A 212 30.42 5.26 -2.76
N PHE A 213 30.04 4.60 -1.66
CA PHE A 213 29.90 5.21 -0.34
C PHE A 213 31.19 5.07 0.46
N LYS A 214 31.80 6.19 0.84
CA LYS A 214 32.90 6.19 1.79
C LYS A 214 32.35 6.03 3.20
N LYS A 215 33.08 5.29 4.05
CA LYS A 215 32.67 4.93 5.42
C LYS A 215 32.39 6.13 6.33
N ASP A 216 32.92 7.32 5.98
CA ASP A 216 32.89 8.55 6.76
C ASP A 216 31.95 9.63 6.20
N ASP A 217 31.26 9.37 5.09
CA ASP A 217 30.30 10.31 4.52
C ASP A 217 29.00 10.32 5.35
N LYS A 218 28.67 11.47 5.94
CA LYS A 218 27.36 11.70 6.58
C LYS A 218 26.36 12.08 5.49
N TYR A 219 25.41 11.22 5.22
CA TYR A 219 24.30 11.42 4.27
C TYR A 219 23.02 11.86 5.00
#